data_d070ad40052f1088927788296c22c24e
#
_entry.id   d070ad40052f1088927788296c22c24e
#
_cell.length_a   1.000
_cell.length_b   1.000
_cell.length_c   1.000
_cell.angle_alpha   90.00
_cell.angle_beta   90.00
_cell.angle_gamma   90.00
#
_symmetry.space_group_name_H-M   'P 1'
#
loop_
_entity.id
_entity.type
_entity.pdbx_description
1 polymer ?
#
loop_
_entity_poly.entity_id
_entity_poly.type
_entity_poly.pdbx_seq_one_letter_code
_entity_poly.pdbx_strand_id
1 'polypeptide(L)'
;MSENSFSIIAIMTQTAVLLALIAWTAQTLNRERFSEPIAFTAFALACLLLSDLYWIAWGLLEPEARMPFAVNEIGECAMFLLLAAAVRTQLADAPRFNGLQTLLPALFTACNVGLWIAWSGEWVQDIATGLALGYYLVIVVRLMWQDNALSGKAWIGLGVLSMLLVLLQGLTFFTPKVTSTTLDTICYGLMAIGILWLLVLCLRTVRLHERAALSLTFGSYGWGLICLYMSSGVPYTLILLCITAMLPLMVISMKRRVIAP
;
A
#
# COMPACT_ATOMS: atom_id res chain seq x y z
N MET A 1 -16.79 11.43 -19.70
CA MET A 1 -16.37 10.08 -19.25
C MET A 1 -17.03 9.84 -17.91
N SER A 2 -17.73 8.72 -17.74
CA SER A 2 -18.31 8.37 -16.44
C SER A 2 -17.19 8.06 -15.43
N GLU A 3 -17.45 8.23 -14.11
CA GLU A 3 -16.49 7.88 -13.05
C GLU A 3 -15.96 6.44 -13.19
N ASN A 4 -16.82 5.52 -13.61
CA ASN A 4 -16.45 4.13 -13.88
C ASN A 4 -15.37 3.98 -14.98
N SER A 5 -15.39 4.83 -16.02
CA SER A 5 -14.40 4.75 -17.10
C SER A 5 -12.99 5.14 -16.61
N PHE A 6 -12.89 6.10 -15.69
CA PHE A 6 -11.61 6.51 -15.11
C PHE A 6 -10.99 5.42 -14.24
N SER A 7 -11.80 4.76 -13.41
CA SER A 7 -11.34 3.67 -12.55
C SER A 7 -10.84 2.47 -13.37
N ILE A 8 -11.55 2.11 -14.43
CA ILE A 8 -11.14 1.02 -15.33
C ILE A 8 -9.78 1.34 -16.00
N ILE A 9 -9.59 2.57 -16.51
CA ILE A 9 -8.32 2.97 -17.11
C ILE A 9 -7.17 2.89 -16.09
N ALA A 10 -7.40 3.32 -14.85
CA ALA A 10 -6.38 3.26 -13.81
C ALA A 10 -5.97 1.82 -13.49
N ILE A 11 -6.92 0.90 -13.36
CA ILE A 11 -6.65 -0.52 -13.09
C ILE A 11 -5.97 -1.18 -14.30
N MET A 12 -6.40 -0.88 -15.53
CA MET A 12 -5.71 -1.36 -16.73
C MET A 12 -4.26 -0.85 -16.78
N THR A 13 -4.02 0.39 -16.37
CA THR A 13 -2.67 0.95 -16.27
C THR A 13 -1.86 0.20 -15.21
N GLN A 14 -2.42 -0.08 -14.05
CA GLN A 14 -1.76 -0.88 -13.01
C GLN A 14 -1.46 -2.29 -13.52
N THR A 15 -2.40 -2.96 -14.15
CA THR A 15 -2.23 -4.29 -14.76
C THR A 15 -1.06 -4.31 -15.75
N ALA A 16 -0.97 -3.32 -16.64
CA ALA A 16 0.13 -3.20 -17.61
C ALA A 16 1.49 -3.00 -16.91
N VAL A 17 1.54 -2.15 -15.89
CA VAL A 17 2.75 -1.94 -15.08
C VAL A 17 3.15 -3.22 -14.37
N LEU A 18 2.21 -3.94 -13.76
CA LEU A 18 2.48 -5.21 -13.08
C LEU A 18 3.04 -6.27 -14.02
N LEU A 19 2.46 -6.45 -15.22
CA LEU A 19 2.98 -7.37 -16.22
C LEU A 19 4.43 -7.04 -16.60
N ALA A 20 4.73 -5.77 -16.84
CA ALA A 20 6.09 -5.32 -17.17
C ALA A 20 7.07 -5.59 -16.01
N LEU A 21 6.67 -5.31 -14.76
CA LEU A 21 7.50 -5.52 -13.58
C LEU A 21 7.72 -7.00 -13.28
N ILE A 22 6.70 -7.84 -13.43
CA ILE A 22 6.82 -9.31 -13.28
C ILE A 22 7.79 -9.86 -14.32
N ALA A 23 7.65 -9.46 -15.59
CA ALA A 23 8.57 -9.87 -16.64
C ALA A 23 10.01 -9.43 -16.33
N TRP A 24 10.20 -8.19 -15.85
CA TRP A 24 11.52 -7.68 -15.51
C TRP A 24 12.12 -8.38 -14.29
N THR A 25 11.35 -8.64 -13.23
CA THR A 25 11.84 -9.39 -12.06
C THR A 25 12.16 -10.84 -12.40
N ALA A 26 11.34 -11.50 -13.24
CA ALA A 26 11.60 -12.84 -13.73
C ALA A 26 12.89 -12.92 -14.57
N GLN A 27 13.12 -11.93 -15.45
CA GLN A 27 14.38 -11.84 -16.20
C GLN A 27 15.59 -11.63 -15.29
N THR A 28 15.43 -10.85 -14.22
CA THR A 28 16.49 -10.63 -13.23
C THR A 28 16.83 -11.93 -12.51
N LEU A 29 15.83 -12.69 -12.03
CA LEU A 29 16.02 -13.99 -11.38
C LEU A 29 16.66 -15.03 -12.29
N ASN A 30 16.39 -14.97 -13.60
CA ASN A 30 16.97 -15.92 -14.56
C ASN A 30 18.42 -15.58 -14.96
N ARG A 31 18.78 -14.28 -14.98
CA ARG A 31 20.12 -13.83 -15.41
C ARG A 31 21.13 -13.66 -14.28
N GLU A 32 20.66 -13.38 -13.09
CA GLU A 32 21.46 -13.11 -11.90
C GLU A 32 21.33 -14.30 -10.94
N ARG A 33 22.11 -14.34 -9.86
CA ARG A 33 21.93 -15.37 -8.83
C ARG A 33 20.52 -15.24 -8.23
N PHE A 34 19.88 -16.40 -7.98
CA PHE A 34 18.59 -16.45 -7.28
C PHE A 34 18.64 -15.60 -6.01
N SER A 35 17.67 -14.73 -5.86
CA SER A 35 17.54 -13.83 -4.71
C SER A 35 16.15 -13.94 -4.13
N GLU A 36 16.06 -14.40 -2.88
CA GLU A 36 14.78 -14.56 -2.18
C GLU A 36 13.96 -13.26 -2.13
N PRO A 37 14.52 -12.08 -1.77
CA PRO A 37 13.74 -10.85 -1.72
C PRO A 37 13.13 -10.46 -3.07
N ILE A 38 13.87 -10.67 -4.18
CA ILE A 38 13.38 -10.39 -5.53
C ILE A 38 12.29 -11.41 -5.90
N ALA A 39 12.47 -12.69 -5.54
CA ALA A 39 11.46 -13.72 -5.78
C ALA A 39 10.17 -13.43 -5.01
N PHE A 40 10.24 -13.12 -3.72
CA PHE A 40 9.06 -12.73 -2.94
C PHE A 40 8.38 -11.49 -3.52
N THR A 41 9.14 -10.49 -3.96
CA THR A 41 8.58 -9.31 -4.62
C THR A 41 7.88 -9.68 -5.92
N ALA A 42 8.46 -10.55 -6.76
CA ALA A 42 7.85 -11.00 -8.01
C ALA A 42 6.52 -11.76 -7.76
N PHE A 43 6.50 -12.66 -6.77
CA PHE A 43 5.28 -13.36 -6.39
C PHE A 43 4.21 -12.43 -5.81
N ALA A 44 4.61 -11.43 -5.02
CA ALA A 44 3.69 -10.41 -4.52
C ALA A 44 3.03 -9.62 -5.66
N LEU A 45 3.81 -9.20 -6.66
CA LEU A 45 3.29 -8.52 -7.85
C LEU A 45 2.36 -9.43 -8.65
N ALA A 46 2.65 -10.74 -8.73
CA ALA A 46 1.77 -11.70 -9.38
C ALA A 46 0.44 -11.88 -8.63
N CYS A 47 0.47 -11.90 -7.29
CA CYS A 47 -0.75 -11.94 -6.48
C CYS A 47 -1.62 -10.68 -6.69
N LEU A 48 -1.00 -9.50 -6.73
CA LEU A 48 -1.70 -8.24 -7.04
C LEU A 48 -2.28 -8.27 -8.46
N LEU A 49 -1.53 -8.76 -9.44
CA LEU A 49 -2.02 -8.91 -10.81
C LEU A 49 -3.26 -9.83 -10.88
N LEU A 50 -3.26 -10.94 -10.15
CA LEU A 50 -4.41 -11.84 -10.09
C LEU A 50 -5.62 -11.17 -9.43
N SER A 51 -5.41 -10.38 -8.39
CA SER A 51 -6.45 -9.55 -7.75
C SER A 51 -7.06 -8.56 -8.75
N ASP A 52 -6.23 -7.80 -9.49
CA ASP A 52 -6.68 -6.84 -10.50
C ASP A 52 -7.45 -7.51 -11.65
N LEU A 53 -6.94 -8.63 -12.15
CA LEU A 53 -7.59 -9.39 -13.23
C LEU A 53 -8.94 -9.93 -12.79
N TYR A 54 -9.05 -10.43 -11.56
CA TYR A 54 -10.31 -10.89 -11.01
C TYR A 54 -11.31 -9.72 -10.88
N TRP A 55 -10.85 -8.58 -10.38
CA TRP A 55 -11.67 -7.37 -10.24
C TRP A 55 -12.19 -6.88 -11.61
N ILE A 56 -11.33 -6.85 -12.63
CA ILE A 56 -11.72 -6.48 -13.99
C ILE A 56 -12.74 -7.47 -14.55
N ALA A 57 -12.47 -8.77 -14.42
CA ALA A 57 -13.37 -9.81 -14.92
C ALA A 57 -14.75 -9.74 -14.25
N TRP A 58 -14.80 -9.58 -12.92
CA TRP A 58 -16.04 -9.42 -12.19
C TRP A 58 -16.80 -8.16 -12.62
N GLY A 59 -16.15 -7.03 -12.68
CA GLY A 59 -16.75 -5.76 -13.11
C GLY A 59 -17.30 -5.77 -14.54
N LEU A 60 -16.78 -6.64 -15.41
CA LEU A 60 -17.28 -6.84 -16.77
C LEU A 60 -18.43 -7.82 -16.86
N LEU A 61 -18.41 -8.90 -16.06
CA LEU A 61 -19.40 -9.99 -16.12
C LEU A 61 -20.62 -9.73 -15.25
N GLU A 62 -20.41 -9.11 -14.08
CA GLU A 62 -21.45 -8.91 -13.05
C GLU A 62 -21.44 -7.47 -12.50
N PRO A 63 -21.63 -6.44 -13.38
CA PRO A 63 -21.45 -5.03 -13.00
C PRO A 63 -22.43 -4.55 -11.91
N GLU A 64 -23.57 -5.20 -11.76
CA GLU A 64 -24.61 -4.87 -10.77
C GLU A 64 -24.47 -5.67 -9.46
N ALA A 65 -23.66 -6.73 -9.46
CA ALA A 65 -23.50 -7.60 -8.32
C ALA A 65 -22.31 -7.17 -7.45
N ARG A 66 -22.53 -7.17 -6.13
CA ARG A 66 -21.42 -6.98 -5.20
C ARG A 66 -20.47 -8.17 -5.28
N MET A 67 -19.19 -7.88 -5.40
CA MET A 67 -18.14 -8.90 -5.41
C MET A 67 -18.12 -9.64 -4.07
N PRO A 68 -18.25 -10.99 -4.05
CA PRO A 68 -18.10 -11.75 -2.82
C PRO A 68 -16.65 -11.75 -2.34
N PHE A 69 -16.43 -11.97 -1.04
CA PHE A 69 -15.09 -12.25 -0.51
C PHE A 69 -14.48 -13.44 -1.25
N ALA A 70 -13.49 -13.16 -2.04
CA ALA A 70 -13.01 -14.14 -2.99
C ALA A 70 -11.52 -13.96 -3.31
N VAL A 71 -11.19 -14.26 -4.55
CA VAL A 71 -9.80 -14.37 -5.04
C VAL A 71 -9.03 -13.06 -4.94
N ASN A 72 -9.67 -11.90 -5.11
CA ASN A 72 -8.99 -10.61 -5.02
C ASN A 72 -8.43 -10.35 -3.61
N GLU A 73 -9.23 -10.52 -2.56
CA GLU A 73 -8.79 -10.27 -1.18
C GLU A 73 -7.75 -11.31 -0.72
N ILE A 74 -7.92 -12.58 -1.14
CA ILE A 74 -6.90 -13.60 -0.89
C ILE A 74 -5.60 -13.23 -1.60
N GLY A 75 -5.69 -12.74 -2.85
CA GLY A 75 -4.55 -12.25 -3.61
C GLY A 75 -3.85 -11.08 -2.92
N GLU A 76 -4.61 -10.11 -2.41
CA GLU A 76 -4.07 -8.97 -1.67
C GLU A 76 -3.43 -9.39 -0.33
N CYS A 77 -4.08 -10.26 0.44
CA CYS A 77 -3.48 -10.82 1.66
C CYS A 77 -2.15 -11.52 1.37
N ALA A 78 -2.11 -12.36 0.32
CA ALA A 78 -0.90 -13.05 -0.10
C ALA A 78 0.19 -12.05 -0.54
N MET A 79 -0.18 -11.00 -1.28
CA MET A 79 0.72 -9.91 -1.64
C MET A 79 1.34 -9.26 -0.40
N PHE A 80 0.56 -8.87 0.61
CA PHE A 80 1.08 -8.26 1.83
C PHE A 80 2.06 -9.15 2.57
N LEU A 81 1.74 -10.44 2.71
CA LEU A 81 2.61 -11.39 3.39
C LEU A 81 3.92 -11.61 2.62
N LEU A 82 3.86 -11.69 1.30
CA LEU A 82 5.05 -11.82 0.44
C LEU A 82 5.91 -10.56 0.45
N LEU A 83 5.30 -9.36 0.41
CA LEU A 83 6.04 -8.11 0.56
C LEU A 83 6.66 -8.00 1.95
N ALA A 84 5.95 -8.42 3.01
CA ALA A 84 6.51 -8.48 4.36
C ALA A 84 7.71 -9.44 4.42
N ALA A 85 7.62 -10.63 3.79
CA ALA A 85 8.72 -11.57 3.69
C ALA A 85 9.93 -10.97 2.95
N ALA A 86 9.69 -10.32 1.80
CA ALA A 86 10.75 -9.63 1.05
C ALA A 86 11.47 -8.57 1.88
N VAL A 87 10.72 -7.74 2.62
CA VAL A 87 11.29 -6.69 3.48
C VAL A 87 11.99 -7.30 4.70
N ARG A 88 11.45 -8.37 5.28
CA ARG A 88 12.03 -9.04 6.44
C ARG A 88 13.44 -9.55 6.17
N THR A 89 13.75 -10.03 4.96
CA THR A 89 15.10 -10.44 4.58
C THR A 89 16.13 -9.31 4.65
N GLN A 90 15.68 -8.05 4.69
CA GLN A 90 16.52 -6.85 4.73
C GLN A 90 16.69 -6.27 6.14
N LEU A 91 15.97 -6.82 7.13
CA LEU A 91 16.14 -6.45 8.53
C LEU A 91 17.41 -7.13 9.09
N ALA A 92 18.20 -6.37 9.84
CA ALA A 92 19.30 -6.94 10.62
C ALA A 92 18.76 -7.94 11.66
N ASP A 93 19.57 -8.96 11.98
CA ASP A 93 19.20 -10.00 12.94
C ASP A 93 18.71 -9.41 14.27
N ALA A 94 17.53 -9.91 14.67
CA ALA A 94 16.87 -9.68 15.95
C ALA A 94 16.96 -8.25 16.52
N PRO A 95 16.40 -7.23 15.87
CA PRO A 95 16.21 -5.98 16.57
C PRO A 95 15.24 -6.24 17.72
N ARG A 96 15.65 -5.95 18.95
CA ARG A 96 14.78 -5.97 20.12
C ARG A 96 13.48 -5.24 19.76
N PHE A 97 12.33 -5.85 20.09
CA PHE A 97 11.02 -5.22 19.88
C PHE A 97 11.01 -3.85 20.56
N ASN A 98 11.16 -2.78 19.81
CA ASN A 98 10.92 -1.46 20.31
C ASN A 98 9.40 -1.25 20.26
N GLY A 99 8.76 -1.15 21.44
CA GLY A 99 7.31 -1.17 21.55
C GLY A 99 6.61 -0.14 20.65
N LEU A 100 7.17 1.08 20.53
CA LEU A 100 6.60 2.14 19.69
C LEU A 100 6.62 1.79 18.20
N GLN A 101 7.70 1.19 17.68
CA GLN A 101 7.83 0.84 16.27
C GLN A 101 6.84 -0.24 15.82
N THR A 102 6.37 -1.04 16.77
CA THR A 102 5.37 -2.08 16.52
C THR A 102 3.96 -1.56 16.84
N LEU A 103 3.82 -0.85 17.96
CA LEU A 103 2.52 -0.41 18.45
C LEU A 103 1.86 0.62 17.53
N LEU A 104 2.62 1.61 17.02
CA LEU A 104 2.04 2.68 16.19
C LEU A 104 1.44 2.17 14.89
N PRO A 105 2.17 1.38 14.03
CA PRO A 105 1.56 0.86 12.81
C PRO A 105 0.45 -0.16 13.10
N ALA A 106 0.57 -0.96 14.17
CA ALA A 106 -0.49 -1.90 14.55
C ALA A 106 -1.76 -1.17 15.00
N LEU A 107 -1.63 -0.11 15.82
CA LEU A 107 -2.77 0.71 16.26
C LEU A 107 -3.40 1.44 15.08
N PHE A 108 -2.59 2.04 14.20
CA PHE A 108 -3.08 2.71 12.99
C PHE A 108 -3.89 1.75 12.12
N THR A 109 -3.37 0.55 11.87
CA THR A 109 -4.09 -0.48 11.10
C THR A 109 -5.36 -0.92 11.83
N ALA A 110 -5.32 -1.19 13.12
CA ALA A 110 -6.48 -1.61 13.89
C ALA A 110 -7.61 -0.55 13.88
N CYS A 111 -7.27 0.72 13.98
CA CYS A 111 -8.24 1.80 13.84
C CYS A 111 -8.90 1.82 12.45
N ASN A 112 -8.10 1.66 11.38
CA ASN A 112 -8.64 1.62 10.02
C ASN A 112 -9.51 0.39 9.78
N VAL A 113 -9.12 -0.79 10.27
CA VAL A 113 -9.95 -2.01 10.22
C VAL A 113 -11.28 -1.80 10.93
N GLY A 114 -11.27 -1.15 12.09
CA GLY A 114 -12.50 -0.79 12.80
C GLY A 114 -13.42 0.11 11.98
N LEU A 115 -12.86 1.09 11.25
CA LEU A 115 -13.62 1.95 10.35
C LEU A 115 -14.15 1.18 9.13
N TRP A 116 -13.35 0.28 8.54
CA TRP A 116 -13.79 -0.57 7.41
C TRP A 116 -14.97 -1.46 7.82
N ILE A 117 -14.87 -2.15 8.94
CA ILE A 117 -15.96 -2.98 9.49
C ILE A 117 -17.22 -2.14 9.72
N ALA A 118 -17.08 -0.93 10.28
CA ALA A 118 -18.21 -0.05 10.52
C ALA A 118 -18.85 0.43 9.21
N TRP A 119 -18.07 0.57 8.14
CA TRP A 119 -18.55 1.02 6.84
C TRP A 119 -19.08 -0.12 5.95
N SER A 120 -18.36 -1.23 5.85
CA SER A 120 -18.66 -2.34 4.97
C SER A 120 -19.65 -3.34 5.60
N GLY A 121 -19.54 -3.58 6.91
CA GLY A 121 -20.22 -4.66 7.63
C GLY A 121 -19.58 -6.04 7.42
N GLU A 122 -18.44 -6.12 6.70
CA GLU A 122 -17.80 -7.39 6.31
C GLU A 122 -16.56 -7.70 7.17
N TRP A 123 -16.80 -7.90 8.46
CA TRP A 123 -15.76 -8.05 9.47
C TRP A 123 -14.73 -9.17 9.19
N VAL A 124 -15.14 -10.28 8.57
CA VAL A 124 -14.21 -11.42 8.29
C VAL A 124 -13.14 -11.00 7.30
N GLN A 125 -13.53 -10.37 6.21
CA GLN A 125 -12.70 -9.88 5.14
C GLN A 125 -11.79 -8.76 5.66
N ASP A 126 -12.37 -7.77 6.32
CA ASP A 126 -11.66 -6.60 6.81
C ASP A 126 -10.61 -6.96 7.86
N ILE A 127 -10.89 -7.93 8.74
CA ILE A 127 -9.93 -8.45 9.72
C ILE A 127 -8.80 -9.20 9.01
N ALA A 128 -9.09 -10.08 8.06
CA ALA A 128 -8.07 -10.86 7.36
C ALA A 128 -7.09 -9.95 6.60
N THR A 129 -7.63 -9.03 5.80
CA THR A 129 -6.84 -8.04 5.06
C THR A 129 -6.07 -7.12 6.02
N GLY A 130 -6.72 -6.65 7.08
CA GLY A 130 -6.11 -5.80 8.09
C GLY A 130 -4.97 -6.48 8.83
N LEU A 131 -5.07 -7.75 9.17
CA LEU A 131 -3.97 -8.50 9.80
C LEU A 131 -2.78 -8.64 8.87
N ALA A 132 -3.00 -8.99 7.60
CA ALA A 132 -1.93 -9.12 6.61
C ALA A 132 -1.23 -7.79 6.35
N LEU A 133 -2.00 -6.72 6.11
CA LEU A 133 -1.49 -5.36 5.91
C LEU A 133 -0.81 -4.81 7.17
N GLY A 134 -1.39 -5.03 8.34
CA GLY A 134 -0.81 -4.61 9.62
C GLY A 134 0.53 -5.27 9.90
N TYR A 135 0.65 -6.57 9.66
CA TYR A 135 1.92 -7.27 9.73
C TYR A 135 2.95 -6.69 8.77
N TYR A 136 2.56 -6.46 7.51
CA TYR A 136 3.42 -5.82 6.51
C TYR A 136 3.89 -4.44 6.98
N LEU A 137 2.99 -3.58 7.44
CA LEU A 137 3.35 -2.23 7.92
C LEU A 137 4.28 -2.26 9.14
N VAL A 138 4.07 -3.17 10.08
CA VAL A 138 4.99 -3.34 11.23
C VAL A 138 6.40 -3.67 10.76
N ILE A 139 6.54 -4.60 9.82
CA ILE A 139 7.87 -4.99 9.28
C ILE A 139 8.51 -3.83 8.52
N VAL A 140 7.75 -3.13 7.69
CA VAL A 140 8.26 -2.01 6.88
C VAL A 140 8.66 -0.82 7.74
N VAL A 141 7.83 -0.43 8.72
CA VAL A 141 8.14 0.69 9.64
C VAL A 141 9.42 0.41 10.42
N ARG A 142 9.65 -0.83 10.82
CA ARG A 142 10.92 -1.23 11.46
C ARG A 142 12.12 -1.04 10.54
N LEU A 143 11.99 -1.43 9.26
CA LEU A 143 13.05 -1.21 8.27
C LEU A 143 13.25 0.28 7.99
N MET A 144 12.18 1.06 7.87
CA MET A 144 12.25 2.53 7.71
C MET A 144 12.99 3.19 8.88
N TRP A 145 12.78 2.68 10.09
CA TRP A 145 13.48 3.17 11.28
C TRP A 145 14.95 2.79 11.27
N GLN A 146 15.27 1.54 10.93
CA GLN A 146 16.65 1.04 10.79
C GLN A 146 17.44 1.83 9.73
N ASP A 147 16.80 2.17 8.63
CA ASP A 147 17.40 2.90 7.52
C ASP A 147 17.42 4.43 7.71
N ASN A 148 16.82 4.95 8.79
CA ASN A 148 16.59 6.40 8.99
C ASN A 148 15.88 7.03 7.78
N ALA A 149 14.86 6.36 7.25
CA ALA A 149 14.17 6.73 6.01
C ALA A 149 13.47 8.09 6.07
N LEU A 150 13.07 8.52 7.25
CA LEU A 150 12.44 9.81 7.49
C LEU A 150 13.13 10.54 8.63
N SER A 151 13.26 11.87 8.52
CA SER A 151 13.69 12.70 9.64
C SER A 151 12.67 12.67 10.78
N GLY A 152 13.09 12.99 12.00
CA GLY A 152 12.17 13.02 13.15
C GLY A 152 10.95 13.91 12.94
N LYS A 153 11.11 15.06 12.26
CA LYS A 153 10.00 15.95 11.89
C LYS A 153 9.05 15.30 10.89
N ALA A 154 9.58 14.58 9.90
CA ALA A 154 8.78 13.87 8.91
C ALA A 154 8.01 12.69 9.54
N TRP A 155 8.61 11.96 10.49
CA TRP A 155 7.92 10.94 11.27
C TRP A 155 6.73 11.49 12.06
N ILE A 156 6.95 12.62 12.75
CA ILE A 156 5.87 13.30 13.49
C ILE A 156 4.77 13.75 12.51
N GLY A 157 5.16 14.36 11.38
CA GLY A 157 4.21 14.82 10.37
C GLY A 157 3.35 13.68 9.80
N LEU A 158 3.97 12.55 9.45
CA LEU A 158 3.25 11.36 8.97
C LEU A 158 2.33 10.78 10.04
N GLY A 159 2.79 10.70 11.30
CA GLY A 159 1.98 10.22 12.42
C GLY A 159 0.78 11.11 12.69
N VAL A 160 0.96 12.43 12.71
CA VAL A 160 -0.13 13.40 12.89
C VAL A 160 -1.12 13.32 11.74
N LEU A 161 -0.64 13.26 10.51
CA LEU A 161 -1.50 13.11 9.33
C LEU A 161 -2.33 11.83 9.40
N SER A 162 -1.69 10.69 9.72
CA SER A 162 -2.37 9.40 9.85
C SER A 162 -3.45 9.42 10.94
N MET A 163 -3.14 9.99 12.11
CA MET A 163 -4.12 10.13 13.19
C MET A 163 -5.27 11.05 12.81
N LEU A 164 -4.96 12.18 12.15
CA LEU A 164 -5.98 13.12 11.69
C LEU A 164 -6.94 12.47 10.69
N LEU A 165 -6.42 11.66 9.75
CA LEU A 165 -7.25 10.93 8.79
C LEU A 165 -8.20 9.95 9.50
N VAL A 166 -7.71 9.16 10.46
CA VAL A 166 -8.55 8.25 11.25
C VAL A 166 -9.65 9.00 12.00
N LEU A 167 -9.30 10.12 12.64
CA LEU A 167 -10.27 10.93 13.39
C LEU A 167 -11.33 11.55 12.48
N LEU A 168 -10.94 12.14 11.36
CA LEU A 168 -11.86 12.76 10.41
C LEU A 168 -12.81 11.72 9.81
N GLN A 169 -12.29 10.58 9.41
CA GLN A 169 -13.11 9.47 8.89
C GLN A 169 -14.06 8.91 9.97
N GLY A 170 -13.58 8.76 11.21
CA GLY A 170 -14.44 8.37 12.31
C GLY A 170 -15.58 9.37 12.56
N LEU A 171 -15.32 10.67 12.43
CA LEU A 171 -16.33 11.71 12.58
C LEU A 171 -17.42 11.65 11.51
N THR A 172 -17.14 11.15 10.31
CA THR A 172 -18.17 11.03 9.25
C THR A 172 -19.34 10.15 9.66
N PHE A 173 -19.12 9.14 10.53
CA PHE A 173 -20.18 8.26 11.03
C PHE A 173 -21.16 8.95 11.98
N PHE A 174 -20.74 10.04 12.62
CA PHE A 174 -21.54 10.74 13.65
C PHE A 174 -22.10 12.07 13.19
N THR A 175 -21.82 12.47 11.94
CA THR A 175 -22.21 13.79 11.42
C THR A 175 -23.34 13.70 10.38
N PRO A 176 -24.18 14.76 10.25
CA PRO A 176 -25.17 14.82 9.19
C PRO A 176 -24.53 14.74 7.80
N LYS A 177 -25.28 14.21 6.82
CA LYS A 177 -24.79 13.92 5.47
C LYS A 177 -24.05 15.10 4.79
N VAL A 178 -24.53 16.32 4.94
CA VAL A 178 -23.88 17.52 4.35
C VAL A 178 -22.50 17.76 4.96
N THR A 179 -22.38 17.64 6.27
CA THR A 179 -21.10 17.81 6.98
C THR A 179 -20.17 16.64 6.69
N SER A 180 -20.69 15.42 6.60
CA SER A 180 -19.96 14.22 6.22
C SER A 180 -19.28 14.39 4.86
N THR A 181 -20.00 14.89 3.83
CA THR A 181 -19.42 15.14 2.50
C THR A 181 -18.25 16.15 2.55
N THR A 182 -18.35 17.17 3.40
CA THR A 182 -17.27 18.16 3.59
C THR A 182 -16.06 17.51 4.26
N LEU A 183 -16.28 16.68 5.29
CA LEU A 183 -15.21 15.95 5.97
C LEU A 183 -14.52 14.96 5.01
N ASP A 184 -15.27 14.23 4.20
CA ASP A 184 -14.71 13.32 3.18
C ASP A 184 -13.83 14.08 2.19
N THR A 185 -14.28 15.26 1.72
CA THR A 185 -13.49 16.12 0.81
C THR A 185 -12.17 16.55 1.45
N ILE A 186 -12.20 16.94 2.72
CA ILE A 186 -10.99 17.31 3.48
C ILE A 186 -10.07 16.09 3.62
N CYS A 187 -10.61 14.92 4.00
CA CYS A 187 -9.84 13.68 4.09
C CYS A 187 -9.14 13.34 2.78
N TYR A 188 -9.87 13.36 1.69
CA TYR A 188 -9.31 13.05 0.36
C TYR A 188 -8.22 14.04 -0.06
N GLY A 189 -8.39 15.33 0.26
CA GLY A 189 -7.37 16.35 0.03
C GLY A 189 -6.08 16.06 0.84
N LEU A 190 -6.22 15.71 2.11
CA LEU A 190 -5.09 15.34 2.97
C LEU A 190 -4.40 14.05 2.52
N MET A 191 -5.15 13.03 2.10
CA MET A 191 -4.61 11.81 1.53
C MET A 191 -3.80 12.10 0.26
N ALA A 192 -4.35 12.90 -0.66
CA ALA A 192 -3.68 13.28 -1.89
C ALA A 192 -2.36 14.02 -1.63
N ILE A 193 -2.36 14.99 -0.72
CA ILE A 193 -1.15 15.73 -0.33
C ILE A 193 -0.12 14.76 0.28
N GLY A 194 -0.53 13.90 1.21
CA GLY A 194 0.35 12.93 1.86
C GLY A 194 0.98 11.96 0.86
N ILE A 195 0.18 11.40 -0.05
CA ILE A 195 0.64 10.45 -1.07
C ILE A 195 1.60 11.11 -2.07
N LEU A 196 1.29 12.32 -2.55
CA LEU A 196 2.16 13.06 -3.44
C LEU A 196 3.49 13.41 -2.76
N TRP A 197 3.44 13.85 -1.50
CA TRP A 197 4.65 14.10 -0.72
C TRP A 197 5.52 12.85 -0.59
N LEU A 198 4.94 11.71 -0.23
CA LEU A 198 5.65 10.43 -0.12
C LEU A 198 6.21 9.97 -1.48
N LEU A 199 5.43 10.11 -2.57
CA LEU A 199 5.89 9.77 -3.91
C LEU A 199 7.10 10.61 -4.34
N VAL A 200 7.08 11.92 -4.06
CA VAL A 200 8.22 12.81 -4.34
C VAL A 200 9.46 12.41 -3.53
N LEU A 201 9.28 12.05 -2.24
CA LEU A 201 10.37 11.54 -1.41
C LEU A 201 10.93 10.22 -1.97
N CYS A 202 10.06 9.28 -2.37
CA CYS A 202 10.47 8.02 -2.98
C CYS A 202 11.27 8.25 -4.27
N LEU A 203 10.79 9.11 -5.16
CA LEU A 203 11.49 9.47 -6.39
C LEU A 203 12.86 10.07 -6.11
N ARG A 204 12.95 10.97 -5.13
CA ARG A 204 14.21 11.60 -4.73
C ARG A 204 15.20 10.56 -4.18
N THR A 205 14.80 9.75 -3.21
CA THR A 205 15.69 8.77 -2.56
C THR A 205 16.16 7.68 -3.54
N VAL A 206 15.25 7.21 -4.42
CA VAL A 206 15.61 6.25 -5.49
C VAL A 206 16.58 6.89 -6.48
N ARG A 207 16.37 8.17 -6.87
CA ARG A 207 17.25 8.90 -7.78
C ARG A 207 18.63 9.12 -7.20
N LEU A 208 18.71 9.45 -5.91
CA LEU A 208 19.97 9.70 -5.19
C LEU A 208 20.67 8.40 -4.72
N HIS A 209 20.09 7.23 -5.00
CA HIS A 209 20.62 5.92 -4.59
C HIS A 209 20.77 5.79 -3.07
N GLU A 210 19.91 6.44 -2.30
CA GLU A 210 19.94 6.38 -0.85
C GLU A 210 19.57 4.99 -0.34
N ARG A 211 20.23 4.55 0.73
CA ARG A 211 19.93 3.25 1.38
C ARG A 211 18.47 3.15 1.82
N ALA A 212 17.89 4.26 2.24
CA ALA A 212 16.50 4.37 2.67
C ALA A 212 15.46 4.21 1.55
N ALA A 213 15.88 4.20 0.26
CA ALA A 213 14.95 4.13 -0.86
C ALA A 213 14.04 2.90 -0.80
N LEU A 214 14.57 1.73 -0.39
CA LEU A 214 13.78 0.51 -0.25
C LEU A 214 12.69 0.66 0.80
N SER A 215 13.10 0.95 2.03
CA SER A 215 12.17 1.02 3.16
C SER A 215 11.13 2.12 2.97
N LEU A 216 11.53 3.26 2.40
CA LEU A 216 10.62 4.37 2.13
C LEU A 216 9.60 4.03 1.05
N THR A 217 10.01 3.40 -0.07
CA THR A 217 9.08 3.04 -1.15
C THR A 217 8.06 2.00 -0.69
N PHE A 218 8.49 0.97 0.05
CA PHE A 218 7.58 -0.04 0.60
C PHE A 218 6.64 0.56 1.66
N GLY A 219 7.16 1.42 2.55
CA GLY A 219 6.34 2.08 3.56
C GLY A 219 5.30 3.03 2.97
N SER A 220 5.70 3.81 1.98
CA SER A 220 4.80 4.72 1.25
C SER A 220 3.72 3.97 0.48
N TYR A 221 4.05 2.84 -0.13
CA TYR A 221 3.09 1.97 -0.80
C TYR A 221 2.04 1.44 0.19
N GLY A 222 2.47 0.90 1.35
CA GLY A 222 1.54 0.39 2.37
C GLY A 222 0.64 1.47 2.96
N TRP A 223 1.17 2.66 3.23
CA TRP A 223 0.37 3.80 3.67
C TRP A 223 -0.63 4.24 2.59
N GLY A 224 -0.18 4.25 1.33
CA GLY A 224 -1.01 4.57 0.18
C GLY A 224 -2.17 3.59 -0.01
N LEU A 225 -1.97 2.29 0.26
CA LEU A 225 -3.03 1.29 0.21
C LEU A 225 -4.10 1.52 1.28
N ILE A 226 -3.71 1.92 2.50
CA ILE A 226 -4.71 2.31 3.52
C ILE A 226 -5.54 3.49 3.00
N CYS A 227 -4.91 4.52 2.44
CA CYS A 227 -5.62 5.65 1.84
C CYS A 227 -6.53 5.21 0.69
N LEU A 228 -6.10 4.23 -0.13
CA LEU A 228 -6.91 3.69 -1.22
C LEU A 228 -8.18 3.04 -0.68
N TYR A 229 -8.08 2.16 0.31
CA TYR A 229 -9.22 1.47 0.91
C TYR A 229 -10.19 2.40 1.64
N MET A 230 -9.73 3.60 2.02
CA MET A 230 -10.55 4.63 2.66
C MET A 230 -11.12 5.66 1.67
N SER A 231 -10.88 5.49 0.37
CA SER A 231 -11.29 6.46 -0.67
C SER A 231 -12.29 5.85 -1.64
N SER A 232 -13.01 6.72 -2.34
CA SER A 232 -13.97 6.34 -3.38
C SER A 232 -13.98 7.34 -4.53
N GLY A 233 -14.54 6.98 -5.66
CA GLY A 233 -14.71 7.86 -6.82
C GLY A 233 -13.37 8.35 -7.42
N VAL A 234 -13.32 9.63 -7.79
CA VAL A 234 -12.12 10.25 -8.38
C VAL A 234 -10.89 10.19 -7.46
N PRO A 235 -10.99 10.48 -6.15
CA PRO A 235 -9.86 10.31 -5.22
C PRO A 235 -9.27 8.92 -5.22
N TYR A 236 -10.09 7.87 -5.20
CA TYR A 236 -9.64 6.49 -5.33
C TYR A 236 -8.76 6.29 -6.56
N THR A 237 -9.21 6.77 -7.71
CA THR A 237 -8.48 6.64 -8.99
C THR A 237 -7.12 7.36 -8.95
N LEU A 238 -7.07 8.56 -8.39
CA LEU A 238 -5.82 9.33 -8.25
C LEU A 238 -4.84 8.64 -7.30
N ILE A 239 -5.33 8.15 -6.17
CA ILE A 239 -4.51 7.41 -5.21
C ILE A 239 -3.98 6.14 -5.85
N LEU A 240 -4.82 5.40 -6.58
CA LEU A 240 -4.44 4.18 -7.31
C LEU A 240 -3.31 4.46 -8.31
N LEU A 241 -3.38 5.54 -9.08
CA LEU A 241 -2.31 5.93 -10.00
C LEU A 241 -1.00 6.26 -9.27
N CYS A 242 -1.08 6.95 -8.12
CA CYS A 242 0.10 7.27 -7.31
C CYS A 242 0.77 6.01 -6.75
N ILE A 243 0.01 5.07 -6.18
CA ILE A 243 0.57 3.81 -5.68
C ILE A 243 1.08 2.92 -6.82
N THR A 244 0.42 2.95 -7.98
CA THR A 244 0.93 2.27 -9.19
C THR A 244 2.29 2.82 -9.60
N ALA A 245 2.51 4.14 -9.52
CA ALA A 245 3.80 4.76 -9.79
C ALA A 245 4.88 4.39 -8.74
N MET A 246 4.50 3.97 -7.54
CA MET A 246 5.44 3.47 -6.53
C MET A 246 5.95 2.05 -6.82
N LEU A 247 5.19 1.20 -7.51
CA LEU A 247 5.56 -0.19 -7.80
C LEU A 247 6.93 -0.32 -8.52
N PRO A 248 7.20 0.40 -9.62
CA PRO A 248 8.53 0.35 -10.25
C PRO A 248 9.63 0.86 -9.32
N LEU A 249 9.36 1.86 -8.47
CA LEU A 249 10.34 2.36 -7.50
C LEU A 249 10.68 1.29 -6.45
N MET A 250 9.69 0.50 -6.00
CA MET A 250 9.89 -0.62 -5.10
C MET A 250 10.81 -1.68 -5.73
N VAL A 251 10.55 -2.09 -6.96
CA VAL A 251 11.36 -3.09 -7.68
C VAL A 251 12.78 -2.57 -7.91
N ILE A 252 12.94 -1.31 -8.35
CA ILE A 252 14.26 -0.69 -8.56
C ILE A 252 15.06 -0.65 -7.24
N SER A 253 14.43 -0.21 -6.16
CA SER A 253 15.09 -0.09 -4.86
C SER A 253 15.46 -1.46 -4.27
N MET A 254 14.58 -2.47 -4.42
CA MET A 254 14.86 -3.84 -4.01
C MET A 254 16.05 -4.42 -4.79
N LYS A 255 16.01 -4.29 -6.12
CA LYS A 255 17.08 -4.79 -6.99
C LYS A 255 18.43 -4.15 -6.62
N ARG A 256 18.47 -2.83 -6.45
CA ARG A 256 19.70 -2.12 -6.08
C ARG A 256 20.26 -2.57 -4.73
N ARG A 257 19.40 -2.74 -3.74
CA ARG A 257 19.84 -3.13 -2.38
C ARG A 257 20.37 -4.56 -2.32
N VAL A 258 19.86 -5.44 -3.18
CA VAL A 258 20.23 -6.87 -3.19
C VAL A 258 21.45 -7.15 -4.08
N ILE A 259 21.54 -6.46 -5.23
CA ILE A 259 22.55 -6.75 -6.25
C ILE A 259 23.79 -5.87 -6.13
N ALA A 260 23.64 -4.65 -5.64
CA ALA A 260 24.73 -3.73 -5.38
C ALA A 260 24.84 -3.46 -3.86
N PRO A 261 25.52 -4.34 -3.10
CA PRO A 261 25.71 -4.18 -1.68
C PRO A 261 26.62 -3.00 -1.32
#